data_f2237e4a9cfa6394f3df81c0c2659262
#
_entry.id   f2237e4a9cfa6394f3df81c0c2659262
#
_cell.length_a   1.000
_cell.length_b   1.000
_cell.length_c   1.000
_cell.angle_alpha   90.00
_cell.angle_beta   90.00
_cell.angle_gamma   90.00
#
_symmetry.space_group_name_H-M   'P 1'
#
loop_
_entity.id
_entity.type
_entity.pdbx_description
1 polymer ?
#
loop_
_entity_poly.entity_id
_entity_poly.type
_entity_poly.pdbx_seq_one_letter_code
_entity_poly.pdbx_strand_id
1 'polypeptide(L)'
;MLPIEVVAVPQGEGKIQITGSLGDVMKESAQLAITYARVHAPEYGLDPNSIKKMDLHIHAPEGAVPKDGPSAGVTLTTALMSCLTGWPVRCDVAMTGEITLHGNVLPIGGLKEKSMAAYREGMKTVLIPKGNESDLYEVDEEVKKAIQFVPVSDLEQVLKATLEPPAKTEKNKNAQSFISNPAAESPAAAVM
;
A
#
# COMPACT_ATOMS: atom_id res chain seq x y z
N MET A 1 7.67 1.62 12.30
CA MET A 1 6.86 1.53 11.04
C MET A 1 6.27 0.14 10.90
N LEU A 2 5.20 -0.04 10.15
CA LEU A 2 4.57 -1.34 9.94
C LEU A 2 4.73 -1.75 8.47
N PRO A 3 5.52 -2.77 8.14
CA PRO A 3 5.58 -3.31 6.79
C PRO A 3 4.33 -4.12 6.47
N ILE A 4 3.90 -4.09 5.20
CA ILE A 4 2.82 -4.94 4.68
C ILE A 4 3.38 -5.77 3.53
N GLU A 5 3.19 -7.07 3.62
CA GLU A 5 3.58 -8.05 2.62
C GLU A 5 2.35 -8.62 1.93
N VAL A 6 2.40 -8.80 0.62
CA VAL A 6 1.32 -9.41 -0.16
C VAL A 6 1.88 -10.46 -1.10
N VAL A 7 1.23 -11.62 -1.11
CA VAL A 7 1.51 -12.70 -2.07
C VAL A 7 0.22 -13.05 -2.80
N ALA A 8 0.30 -13.18 -4.12
CA ALA A 8 -0.77 -13.66 -4.98
C ALA A 8 -0.40 -15.04 -5.51
N VAL A 9 -1.25 -16.05 -5.22
CA VAL A 9 -1.09 -17.42 -5.73
C VAL A 9 -1.99 -17.57 -6.95
N PRO A 10 -1.44 -17.76 -8.16
CA PRO A 10 -2.24 -17.90 -9.37
C PRO A 10 -3.01 -19.22 -9.38
N GLN A 11 -4.12 -19.27 -10.11
CA GLN A 11 -4.97 -20.46 -10.27
C GLN A 11 -5.52 -21.01 -8.92
N GLY A 12 -5.74 -20.12 -7.95
CA GLY A 12 -6.42 -20.43 -6.71
C GLY A 12 -7.94 -20.41 -6.84
N GLU A 13 -8.62 -20.38 -5.70
CA GLU A 13 -10.09 -20.32 -5.58
C GLU A 13 -10.60 -18.91 -5.25
N GLY A 14 -9.75 -17.90 -5.28
CA GLY A 14 -10.07 -16.53 -4.89
C GLY A 14 -10.09 -16.32 -3.37
N LYS A 15 -9.42 -17.20 -2.62
CA LYS A 15 -9.33 -17.10 -1.16
C LYS A 15 -8.53 -15.89 -0.72
N ILE A 16 -8.95 -15.27 0.37
CA ILE A 16 -8.26 -14.15 0.99
C ILE A 16 -7.80 -14.57 2.38
N GLN A 17 -6.51 -14.53 2.62
CA GLN A 17 -5.91 -14.77 3.92
C GLN A 17 -5.32 -13.46 4.45
N ILE A 18 -5.58 -13.16 5.72
CA ILE A 18 -5.03 -11.98 6.39
C ILE A 18 -4.41 -12.45 7.70
N THR A 19 -3.12 -12.20 7.90
CA THR A 19 -2.36 -12.64 9.07
C THR A 19 -1.52 -11.49 9.65
N GLY A 20 -1.03 -11.64 10.89
CA GLY A 20 -0.17 -10.64 11.56
C GLY A 20 -0.85 -9.92 12.73
N SER A 21 -1.81 -10.57 13.41
CA SER A 21 -2.56 -10.00 14.57
C SER A 21 -3.27 -8.70 14.23
N LEU A 22 -3.90 -8.64 13.05
CA LEU A 22 -4.70 -7.50 12.64
C LEU A 22 -6.08 -7.54 13.31
N GLY A 23 -6.50 -6.42 13.87
CA GLY A 23 -7.85 -6.22 14.40
C GLY A 23 -8.89 -6.08 13.29
N ASP A 24 -10.15 -5.94 13.69
CA ASP A 24 -11.26 -6.00 12.74
C ASP A 24 -11.33 -4.78 11.81
N VAL A 25 -10.98 -3.59 12.30
CA VAL A 25 -10.93 -2.36 11.47
C VAL A 25 -9.86 -2.49 10.38
N MET A 26 -8.70 -3.05 10.71
CA MET A 26 -7.62 -3.22 9.75
C MET A 26 -7.93 -4.32 8.73
N LYS A 27 -8.65 -5.39 9.13
CA LYS A 27 -9.16 -6.41 8.21
C LYS A 27 -10.20 -5.83 7.25
N GLU A 28 -11.08 -4.95 7.73
CA GLU A 28 -12.03 -4.22 6.88
C GLU A 28 -11.29 -3.36 5.85
N SER A 29 -10.26 -2.61 6.28
CA SER A 29 -9.41 -1.83 5.37
C SER A 29 -8.75 -2.71 4.29
N ALA A 30 -8.33 -3.93 4.65
CA ALA A 30 -7.80 -4.88 3.67
C ALA A 30 -8.85 -5.33 2.66
N GLN A 31 -10.11 -5.55 3.07
CA GLN A 31 -11.22 -5.88 2.16
C GLN A 31 -11.53 -4.72 1.20
N LEU A 32 -11.51 -3.47 1.70
CA LEU A 32 -11.67 -2.28 0.85
C LEU A 32 -10.54 -2.21 -0.19
N ALA A 33 -9.29 -2.41 0.22
CA ALA A 33 -8.14 -2.41 -0.65
C ALA A 33 -8.23 -3.48 -1.76
N ILE A 34 -8.66 -4.70 -1.42
CA ILE A 34 -8.86 -5.79 -2.38
C ILE A 34 -9.96 -5.44 -3.38
N THR A 35 -11.06 -4.85 -2.89
CA THR A 35 -12.17 -4.43 -3.74
C THR A 35 -11.72 -3.36 -4.73
N TYR A 36 -11.02 -2.34 -4.24
CA TYR A 36 -10.44 -1.29 -5.08
C TYR A 36 -9.50 -1.87 -6.14
N ALA A 37 -8.56 -2.71 -5.75
CA ALA A 37 -7.61 -3.33 -6.68
C ALA A 37 -8.32 -4.14 -7.78
N ARG A 38 -9.38 -4.88 -7.44
CA ARG A 38 -10.17 -5.66 -8.42
C ARG A 38 -10.94 -4.78 -9.40
N VAL A 39 -11.48 -3.66 -8.93
CA VAL A 39 -12.26 -2.72 -9.78
C VAL A 39 -11.34 -1.98 -10.74
N HIS A 40 -10.19 -1.51 -10.26
CA HIS A 40 -9.26 -0.68 -11.04
C HIS A 40 -8.17 -1.47 -11.78
N ALA A 41 -8.16 -2.80 -11.64
CA ALA A 41 -7.22 -3.69 -12.34
C ALA A 41 -7.07 -3.43 -13.85
N PRO A 42 -8.16 -3.19 -14.63
CA PRO A 42 -8.05 -2.93 -16.07
C PRO A 42 -7.24 -1.67 -16.40
N GLU A 43 -7.27 -0.65 -15.55
CA GLU A 43 -6.52 0.60 -15.74
C GLU A 43 -5.00 0.37 -15.69
N TYR A 44 -4.59 -0.70 -15.02
CA TYR A 44 -3.20 -1.14 -14.87
C TYR A 44 -2.84 -2.31 -15.81
N GLY A 45 -3.70 -2.62 -16.78
CA GLY A 45 -3.46 -3.68 -17.75
C GLY A 45 -3.65 -5.11 -17.23
N LEU A 46 -4.33 -5.27 -16.09
CA LEU A 46 -4.60 -6.56 -15.46
C LEU A 46 -5.98 -7.09 -15.88
N ASP A 47 -6.08 -8.41 -16.09
CA ASP A 47 -7.36 -9.07 -16.37
C ASP A 47 -8.13 -9.33 -15.06
N PRO A 48 -9.33 -8.74 -14.86
CA PRO A 48 -10.14 -8.94 -13.66
C PRO A 48 -10.52 -10.40 -13.41
N ASN A 49 -10.65 -11.22 -14.45
CA ASN A 49 -10.99 -12.63 -14.29
C ASN A 49 -9.81 -13.44 -13.75
N SER A 50 -8.60 -13.07 -14.12
CA SER A 50 -7.39 -13.67 -13.55
C SER A 50 -7.26 -13.34 -12.07
N ILE A 51 -7.49 -12.09 -11.67
CA ILE A 51 -7.41 -11.67 -10.26
C ILE A 51 -8.46 -12.37 -9.40
N LYS A 52 -9.68 -12.59 -9.91
CA LYS A 52 -10.73 -13.32 -9.18
C LYS A 52 -10.34 -14.76 -8.83
N LYS A 53 -9.45 -15.37 -9.61
CA LYS A 53 -8.96 -16.75 -9.42
C LYS A 53 -7.64 -16.81 -8.67
N MET A 54 -7.10 -15.70 -8.21
CA MET A 54 -5.90 -15.67 -7.37
C MET A 54 -6.26 -15.76 -5.89
N ASP A 55 -5.57 -16.63 -5.17
CA ASP A 55 -5.60 -16.54 -3.72
C ASP A 55 -4.64 -15.43 -3.27
N LEU A 56 -5.10 -14.55 -2.41
CA LEU A 56 -4.34 -13.41 -1.91
C LEU A 56 -4.02 -13.62 -0.44
N HIS A 57 -2.75 -13.51 -0.09
CA HIS A 57 -2.32 -13.52 1.31
C HIS A 57 -1.69 -12.17 1.66
N ILE A 58 -2.30 -11.48 2.60
CA ILE A 58 -1.82 -10.21 3.18
C ILE A 58 -1.26 -10.53 4.55
N HIS A 59 -0.03 -10.14 4.80
CA HIS A 59 0.65 -10.33 6.07
C HIS A 59 1.22 -9.02 6.60
N ALA A 60 1.00 -8.76 7.89
CA ALA A 60 1.69 -7.71 8.61
C ALA A 60 2.65 -8.37 9.62
N PRO A 61 3.97 -8.33 9.40
CA PRO A 61 4.97 -8.89 10.32
C PRO A 61 4.83 -8.39 11.77
N GLU A 62 5.59 -8.98 12.69
CA GLU A 62 5.52 -8.70 14.12
C GLU A 62 4.16 -9.09 14.77
N GLY A 63 3.72 -10.31 14.54
CA GLY A 63 2.43 -10.84 15.00
C GLY A 63 2.21 -10.83 16.52
N ALA A 64 3.28 -10.66 17.32
CA ALA A 64 3.18 -10.52 18.77
C ALA A 64 2.56 -9.18 19.22
N VAL A 65 2.56 -8.16 18.35
CA VAL A 65 1.99 -6.84 18.63
C VAL A 65 0.65 -6.73 17.91
N PRO A 66 -0.48 -6.65 18.63
CA PRO A 66 -1.77 -6.41 18.02
C PRO A 66 -1.78 -5.05 17.27
N LYS A 67 -2.34 -5.06 16.08
CA LYS A 67 -2.43 -3.89 15.21
C LYS A 67 -3.87 -3.69 14.78
N ASP A 68 -4.41 -2.48 15.00
CA ASP A 68 -5.75 -2.14 14.52
C ASP A 68 -5.82 -0.66 14.14
N GLY A 69 -6.77 -0.33 13.26
CA GLY A 69 -7.05 1.02 12.82
C GLY A 69 -7.12 1.15 11.30
N PRO A 70 -7.80 2.19 10.80
CA PRO A 70 -8.08 2.35 9.37
C PRO A 70 -6.92 2.96 8.59
N SER A 71 -5.91 3.54 9.27
CA SER A 71 -4.87 4.37 8.63
C SER A 71 -3.89 3.62 7.72
N ALA A 72 -3.98 2.28 7.67
CA ALA A 72 -3.17 1.44 6.79
C ALA A 72 -3.78 1.24 5.38
N GLY A 73 -4.97 1.76 5.12
CA GLY A 73 -5.70 1.51 3.87
C GLY A 73 -4.92 1.84 2.61
N VAL A 74 -4.25 2.99 2.57
CA VAL A 74 -3.40 3.38 1.43
C VAL A 74 -2.25 2.42 1.21
N THR A 75 -1.62 1.92 2.28
CA THR A 75 -0.48 1.00 2.20
C THR A 75 -0.92 -0.39 1.77
N LEU A 76 -2.03 -0.88 2.31
CA LEU A 76 -2.64 -2.16 1.91
C LEU A 76 -2.97 -2.15 0.41
N THR A 77 -3.54 -1.05 -0.10
CA THR A 77 -3.84 -0.91 -1.53
C THR A 77 -2.57 -0.86 -2.37
N THR A 78 -1.56 -0.10 -1.94
CA THR A 78 -0.29 0.01 -2.65
C THR A 78 0.43 -1.33 -2.73
N ALA A 79 0.50 -2.07 -1.62
CA ALA A 79 1.11 -3.40 -1.58
C ALA A 79 0.39 -4.41 -2.48
N LEU A 80 -0.96 -4.40 -2.48
CA LEU A 80 -1.78 -5.21 -3.38
C LEU A 80 -1.53 -4.87 -4.84
N MET A 81 -1.56 -3.58 -5.20
CA MET A 81 -1.34 -3.15 -6.58
C MET A 81 0.08 -3.46 -7.05
N SER A 82 1.09 -3.28 -6.19
CA SER A 82 2.47 -3.68 -6.47
C SER A 82 2.58 -5.18 -6.77
N CYS A 83 1.99 -6.02 -5.91
CA CYS A 83 1.97 -7.46 -6.09
C CYS A 83 1.28 -7.89 -7.41
N LEU A 84 0.12 -7.31 -7.72
CA LEU A 84 -0.68 -7.67 -8.90
C LEU A 84 -0.06 -7.18 -10.21
N THR A 85 0.53 -5.99 -10.21
CA THR A 85 1.16 -5.38 -11.40
C THR A 85 2.60 -5.84 -11.61
N GLY A 86 3.26 -6.31 -10.56
CA GLY A 86 4.70 -6.53 -10.54
C GLY A 86 5.51 -5.23 -10.54
N TRP A 87 4.90 -4.08 -10.29
CA TRP A 87 5.59 -2.79 -10.21
C TRP A 87 6.14 -2.59 -8.79
N PRO A 88 7.45 -2.34 -8.64
CA PRO A 88 8.03 -2.14 -7.32
C PRO A 88 7.50 -0.86 -6.65
N VAL A 89 7.43 -0.90 -5.33
CA VAL A 89 7.17 0.29 -4.51
C VAL A 89 8.50 0.98 -4.21
N ARG A 90 8.52 2.32 -4.28
CA ARG A 90 9.68 3.11 -3.85
C ARG A 90 10.03 2.81 -2.40
N CYS A 91 11.31 2.49 -2.13
CA CYS A 91 11.80 2.11 -0.81
C CYS A 91 12.00 3.30 0.15
N ASP A 92 11.98 4.54 -0.36
CA ASP A 92 12.18 5.77 0.41
C ASP A 92 10.86 6.46 0.81
N VAL A 93 9.71 5.80 0.56
CA VAL A 93 8.37 6.35 0.79
C VAL A 93 7.65 5.63 1.92
N ALA A 94 7.14 6.39 2.85
CA ALA A 94 6.12 5.93 3.81
C ALA A 94 4.78 6.60 3.52
N MET A 95 3.70 6.00 3.97
CA MET A 95 2.36 6.50 3.72
C MET A 95 1.40 6.19 4.86
N THR A 96 0.38 6.99 5.02
CA THR A 96 -0.73 6.75 5.93
C THR A 96 -2.01 7.35 5.37
N GLY A 97 -3.14 6.71 5.58
CA GLY A 97 -4.45 7.19 5.13
C GLY A 97 -5.49 6.09 5.24
N GLU A 98 -6.68 6.48 5.67
CA GLU A 98 -7.87 5.65 5.56
C GLU A 98 -8.40 5.75 4.13
N ILE A 99 -9.02 4.69 3.64
CA ILE A 99 -9.57 4.65 2.27
C ILE A 99 -11.07 4.39 2.26
N THR A 100 -11.73 4.90 1.21
CA THR A 100 -13.11 4.54 0.91
C THR A 100 -13.18 3.57 -0.26
N LEU A 101 -14.35 2.96 -0.49
CA LEU A 101 -14.62 2.12 -1.68
C LEU A 101 -14.40 2.85 -3.01
N HIS A 102 -14.56 4.17 -3.01
CA HIS A 102 -14.35 5.02 -4.19
C HIS A 102 -12.90 5.50 -4.36
N GLY A 103 -12.00 5.05 -3.49
CA GLY A 103 -10.60 5.42 -3.56
C GLY A 103 -10.24 6.77 -2.96
N ASN A 104 -11.16 7.46 -2.27
CA ASN A 104 -10.81 8.68 -1.54
C ASN A 104 -9.94 8.36 -0.34
N VAL A 105 -8.99 9.25 -0.05
CA VAL A 105 -8.11 9.16 1.12
C VAL A 105 -8.63 10.10 2.21
N LEU A 106 -8.97 9.53 3.36
CA LEU A 106 -9.54 10.22 4.50
C LEU A 106 -8.48 10.56 5.55
N PRO A 107 -8.69 11.63 6.35
CA PRO A 107 -7.79 12.03 7.42
C PRO A 107 -7.59 10.94 8.48
N ILE A 108 -6.43 10.99 9.14
CA ILE A 108 -6.03 10.06 10.21
C ILE A 108 -5.61 10.84 11.46
N GLY A 109 -5.49 10.15 12.57
CA GLY A 109 -4.91 10.70 13.80
C GLY A 109 -3.42 10.37 13.96
N GLY A 110 -2.73 11.14 14.81
CA GLY A 110 -1.36 10.87 15.21
C GLY A 110 -0.32 11.14 14.12
N LEU A 111 -0.52 12.16 13.29
CA LEU A 111 0.43 12.50 12.23
C LEU A 111 1.82 12.81 12.78
N LYS A 112 1.91 13.49 13.93
CA LYS A 112 3.19 13.83 14.58
C LYS A 112 4.02 12.58 14.89
N GLU A 113 3.44 11.60 15.57
CA GLU A 113 4.10 10.36 15.99
C GLU A 113 4.48 9.51 14.77
N LYS A 114 3.58 9.44 13.79
CA LYS A 114 3.80 8.71 12.53
C LYS A 114 4.95 9.32 11.72
N SER A 115 5.01 10.66 11.65
CA SER A 115 6.08 11.39 10.96
C SER A 115 7.44 11.17 11.63
N MET A 116 7.46 11.18 12.96
CA MET A 116 8.67 10.86 13.72
C MET A 116 9.14 9.42 13.50
N ALA A 117 8.21 8.46 13.39
CA ALA A 117 8.55 7.08 13.08
C ALA A 117 9.17 6.95 11.67
N ALA A 118 8.61 7.62 10.68
CA ALA A 118 9.15 7.67 9.32
C ALA A 118 10.55 8.30 9.28
N TYR A 119 10.76 9.38 10.02
CA TYR A 119 12.05 10.06 10.15
C TYR A 119 13.14 9.11 10.72
N ARG A 120 12.82 8.38 11.78
CA ARG A 120 13.74 7.42 12.42
C ARG A 120 14.14 6.27 11.50
N GLU A 121 13.25 5.86 10.60
CA GLU A 121 13.52 4.82 9.60
C GLU A 121 14.19 5.38 8.33
N GLY A 122 14.49 6.68 8.29
CA GLY A 122 15.22 7.32 7.20
C GLY A 122 14.40 7.55 5.94
N MET A 123 13.06 7.53 6.03
CA MET A 123 12.18 7.83 4.89
C MET A 123 12.41 9.24 4.39
N LYS A 124 12.32 9.42 3.07
CA LYS A 124 12.52 10.72 2.41
C LYS A 124 11.20 11.38 2.04
N THR A 125 10.19 10.60 1.75
CA THR A 125 8.87 11.07 1.34
C THR A 125 7.81 10.42 2.23
N VAL A 126 6.82 11.20 2.64
CA VAL A 126 5.67 10.73 3.41
C VAL A 126 4.40 11.20 2.73
N LEU A 127 3.57 10.27 2.28
CA LEU A 127 2.24 10.57 1.78
C LEU A 127 1.27 10.68 2.95
N ILE A 128 0.57 11.80 3.01
CA ILE A 128 -0.41 12.10 4.05
C ILE A 128 -1.77 12.43 3.41
N PRO A 129 -2.88 12.19 4.09
CA PRO A 129 -4.17 12.66 3.59
C PRO A 129 -4.17 14.19 3.46
N LYS A 130 -4.75 14.73 2.41
CA LYS A 130 -4.88 16.18 2.22
C LYS A 130 -5.56 16.87 3.40
N GLY A 131 -6.52 16.18 4.04
CA GLY A 131 -7.19 16.70 5.23
C GLY A 131 -6.29 16.85 6.46
N ASN A 132 -5.07 16.26 6.45
CA ASN A 132 -4.08 16.41 7.52
C ASN A 132 -2.99 17.46 7.22
N GLU A 133 -3.11 18.26 6.14
CA GLU A 133 -2.12 19.32 5.87
C GLU A 133 -2.00 20.30 7.02
N SER A 134 -3.13 20.64 7.66
CA SER A 134 -3.12 21.53 8.83
C SER A 134 -2.33 20.95 10.01
N ASP A 135 -2.30 19.62 10.14
CA ASP A 135 -1.65 18.97 11.29
C ASP A 135 -0.11 19.00 11.20
N LEU A 136 0.42 19.39 10.04
CA LEU A 136 1.87 19.57 9.84
C LEU A 136 2.46 20.63 10.78
N TYR A 137 1.66 21.55 11.33
CA TYR A 137 2.15 22.51 12.32
C TYR A 137 2.62 21.83 13.60
N GLU A 138 2.10 20.67 13.94
CA GLU A 138 2.49 19.89 15.14
C GLU A 138 3.78 19.07 14.93
N VAL A 139 4.18 18.85 13.68
CA VAL A 139 5.36 18.06 13.34
C VAL A 139 6.62 18.87 13.62
N ASP A 140 7.60 18.23 14.24
CA ASP A 140 8.87 18.86 14.60
C ASP A 140 9.61 19.42 13.37
N GLU A 141 10.22 20.59 13.51
CA GLU A 141 10.91 21.29 12.42
C GLU A 141 12.06 20.48 11.79
N GLU A 142 12.74 19.67 12.60
CA GLU A 142 13.78 18.77 12.13
C GLU A 142 13.23 17.71 11.17
N VAL A 143 12.07 17.13 11.51
CA VAL A 143 11.37 16.15 10.69
C VAL A 143 10.89 16.79 9.38
N LYS A 144 10.30 17.98 9.45
CA LYS A 144 9.85 18.74 8.26
C LYS A 144 10.98 19.10 7.28
N LYS A 145 12.19 19.30 7.79
CA LYS A 145 13.37 19.57 6.95
C LYS A 145 13.93 18.31 6.29
N ALA A 146 13.75 17.15 6.92
CA ALA A 146 14.30 15.88 6.45
C ALA A 146 13.37 15.11 5.52
N ILE A 147 12.05 15.32 5.66
CA ILE A 147 10.99 14.58 4.97
C ILE A 147 10.19 15.51 4.07
N GLN A 148 9.99 15.10 2.83
CA GLN A 148 9.02 15.72 1.94
C GLN A 148 7.62 15.16 2.23
N PHE A 149 6.72 15.98 2.76
CA PHE A 149 5.31 15.62 2.92
C PHE A 149 4.54 15.86 1.63
N VAL A 150 3.81 14.87 1.17
CA VAL A 150 3.00 14.93 -0.06
C VAL A 150 1.54 14.68 0.29
N PRO A 151 0.70 15.73 0.32
CA PRO A 151 -0.73 15.59 0.53
C PRO A 151 -1.40 14.89 -0.66
N VAL A 152 -2.26 13.89 -0.35
CA VAL A 152 -3.01 13.12 -1.35
C VAL A 152 -4.49 13.07 -1.01
N SER A 153 -5.34 13.10 -2.02
CA SER A 153 -6.81 13.08 -1.89
C SER A 153 -7.41 11.74 -2.28
N ASP A 154 -6.71 10.96 -3.09
CA ASP A 154 -7.19 9.72 -3.68
C ASP A 154 -6.09 8.70 -3.88
N LEU A 155 -6.47 7.44 -4.08
CA LEU A 155 -5.56 6.33 -4.29
C LEU A 155 -4.79 6.40 -5.62
N GLU A 156 -5.32 7.07 -6.64
CA GLU A 156 -4.61 7.24 -7.90
C GLU A 156 -3.34 8.08 -7.70
N GLN A 157 -3.45 9.16 -6.92
CA GLN A 157 -2.29 9.99 -6.54
C GLN A 157 -1.27 9.18 -5.71
N VAL A 158 -1.76 8.36 -4.77
CA VAL A 158 -0.90 7.49 -3.96
C VAL A 158 -0.13 6.53 -4.85
N LEU A 159 -0.80 5.78 -5.71
CA LEU A 159 -0.20 4.76 -6.57
C LEU A 159 0.79 5.38 -7.57
N LYS A 160 0.47 6.54 -8.15
CA LYS A 160 1.38 7.29 -9.04
C LYS A 160 2.64 7.79 -8.33
N ALA A 161 2.55 8.12 -7.04
CA ALA A 161 3.68 8.62 -6.26
C ALA A 161 4.58 7.49 -5.73
N THR A 162 4.06 6.27 -5.63
CA THR A 162 4.72 5.15 -4.93
C THR A 162 5.15 4.01 -5.82
N LEU A 163 4.39 3.71 -6.89
CA LEU A 163 4.71 2.61 -7.80
C LEU A 163 5.62 3.08 -8.94
N GLU A 164 6.60 2.27 -9.26
CA GLU A 164 7.55 2.49 -10.35
C GLU A 164 7.22 1.57 -11.53
N PRO A 165 6.39 2.02 -12.50
CA PRO A 165 6.12 1.21 -13.67
C PRO A 165 7.42 0.99 -14.47
N PRO A 166 7.62 -0.20 -15.08
CA PRO A 166 8.79 -0.45 -15.90
C PRO A 166 8.89 0.59 -17.01
N ALA A 167 10.10 1.08 -17.29
CA ALA A 167 10.35 1.99 -18.40
C ALA A 167 9.73 1.40 -19.67
N LYS A 168 9.03 2.24 -20.47
CA LYS A 168 8.36 1.82 -21.72
C LYS A 168 9.42 1.33 -22.73
N THR A 169 9.89 0.11 -22.57
CA THR A 169 10.71 -0.60 -23.53
C THR A 169 9.94 -1.86 -23.93
N GLU A 170 9.39 -1.81 -25.13
CA GLU A 170 8.79 -2.90 -25.91
C GLU A 170 7.67 -3.73 -25.27
N LYS A 171 6.60 -3.92 -26.05
CA LYS A 171 5.40 -4.73 -25.77
C LYS A 171 5.66 -5.90 -24.81
N ASN A 172 5.19 -5.75 -23.59
CA ASN A 172 5.45 -6.66 -22.49
C ASN A 172 4.78 -8.02 -22.73
N LYS A 173 5.56 -8.98 -23.30
CA LYS A 173 5.24 -10.41 -23.22
C LYS A 173 5.49 -10.98 -21.84
N ASN A 174 5.98 -10.18 -20.89
CA ASN A 174 6.46 -10.64 -19.57
C ASN A 174 5.43 -10.56 -18.45
N ALA A 175 4.26 -9.95 -18.64
CA ALA A 175 3.20 -10.02 -17.63
C ALA A 175 2.76 -11.47 -17.32
N GLN A 176 2.98 -12.39 -18.29
CA GLN A 176 2.74 -13.83 -18.08
C GLN A 176 3.92 -14.57 -17.41
N SER A 177 5.13 -14.04 -17.41
CA SER A 177 6.31 -14.74 -16.86
C SER A 177 6.49 -14.53 -15.35
N PHE A 178 5.96 -13.45 -14.76
CA PHE A 178 5.98 -13.26 -13.31
C PHE A 178 5.03 -14.22 -12.58
N ILE A 179 4.01 -14.71 -13.26
CA ILE A 179 3.08 -15.72 -12.72
C ILE A 179 3.78 -17.10 -12.60
N SER A 180 4.92 -17.31 -13.23
CA SER A 180 5.65 -18.59 -13.26
C SER A 180 6.85 -18.65 -12.31
N ASN A 181 7.21 -17.56 -11.59
CA ASN A 181 8.33 -17.58 -10.68
C ASN A 181 7.90 -17.22 -9.23
N PRO A 182 7.62 -18.21 -8.38
CA PRO A 182 7.13 -17.99 -7.01
C PRO A 182 8.18 -17.42 -6.04
N ALA A 183 9.38 -17.09 -6.50
CA ALA A 183 10.49 -16.60 -5.68
C ALA A 183 10.77 -15.08 -5.81
N ALA A 184 9.94 -14.32 -6.53
CA ALA A 184 10.10 -12.87 -6.54
C ALA A 184 9.49 -12.29 -5.26
N GLU A 185 10.32 -11.99 -4.29
CA GLU A 185 9.95 -11.21 -3.10
C GLU A 185 9.41 -9.85 -3.57
N SER A 186 8.12 -9.62 -3.34
CA SER A 186 7.54 -8.28 -3.50
C SER A 186 8.12 -7.39 -2.41
N PRO A 187 8.70 -6.23 -2.72
CA PRO A 187 9.17 -5.33 -1.69
C PRO A 187 8.02 -4.92 -0.78
N ALA A 188 8.23 -4.97 0.53
CA ALA A 188 7.24 -4.61 1.51
C ALA A 188 6.90 -3.12 1.41
N ALA A 189 5.62 -2.78 1.35
CA ALA A 189 5.17 -1.40 1.51
C ALA A 189 5.11 -1.05 3.00
N ALA A 190 5.51 0.16 3.38
CA ALA A 190 5.59 0.56 4.77
C ALA A 190 4.51 1.56 5.21
N VAL A 191 3.84 1.27 6.32
CA VAL A 191 2.89 2.15 7.03
C VAL A 191 3.59 2.90 8.13
N MET A 192 3.24 4.15 8.32
CA MET A 192 3.58 4.92 9.51
C MET A 192 2.61 4.65 10.66
#